data_aa8cf51db0acb77ba53087538be2057d
#
_entry.id   aa8cf51db0acb77ba53087538be2057d
#
_cell.length_a   1.000
_cell.length_b   1.000
_cell.length_c   1.000
_cell.angle_alpha   90.00
_cell.angle_beta   90.00
_cell.angle_gamma   90.00
#
_symmetry.space_group_name_H-M   'P 1'
#
loop_
_entity.id
_entity.type
_entity.pdbx_description
1 polymer ?
#
loop_
_entity_poly.entity_id
_entity_poly.type
_entity_poly.pdbx_seq_one_letter_code
_entity_poly.pdbx_strand_id
1 'polypeptide(L)'
;LGDRSYIAHDGKTALAVDPQRDIDRVQVILDREGLSLGGVVETHMHNDYVSGGLVLAQEHGAKYIVSEMDPVTFKRVTVADKQIETIGDFAVQAIHTPGHTFTHMSYALLDGTQKAHGVFTGGSMLHGSTGRPDLLGLDKARELAGLQHGSLNRLAELFEDGVNVHPTHG
;
A
#
# COMPACT_ATOMS: atom_id res chain seq x y z
N LEU A 1 -5.99 -13.88 12.49
CA LEU A 1 -5.69 -12.50 12.12
C LEU A 1 -4.60 -12.56 11.07
N GLY A 2 -4.91 -12.29 9.82
CA GLY A 2 -3.99 -12.48 8.73
C GLY A 2 -3.70 -11.15 8.05
N ASP A 3 -2.57 -10.53 8.38
CA ASP A 3 -2.06 -9.45 7.56
C ASP A 3 -1.45 -10.04 6.30
N ARG A 4 -1.76 -9.41 5.17
CA ARG A 4 -1.30 -9.82 3.86
C ARG A 4 -0.28 -8.82 3.33
N SER A 5 0.82 -9.34 2.83
CA SER A 5 1.77 -8.61 2.00
C SER A 5 1.61 -9.07 0.56
N TYR A 6 1.90 -8.20 -0.39
CA TYR A 6 1.77 -8.54 -1.81
C TYR A 6 3.08 -8.28 -2.56
N ILE A 7 3.28 -9.03 -3.63
CA ILE A 7 4.32 -8.77 -4.63
C ILE A 7 3.64 -8.64 -5.98
N ALA A 8 3.75 -7.46 -6.60
CA ALA A 8 3.36 -7.23 -7.99
C ALA A 8 4.61 -7.15 -8.85
N HIS A 9 4.59 -7.71 -10.07
CA HIS A 9 5.76 -7.68 -10.94
C HIS A 9 5.39 -7.73 -12.43
N ASP A 10 6.31 -7.27 -13.27
CA ASP A 10 6.23 -7.32 -14.74
C ASP A 10 6.97 -8.53 -15.35
N GLY A 11 7.45 -9.44 -14.52
CA GLY A 11 8.30 -10.58 -14.91
C GLY A 11 9.80 -10.32 -14.77
N LYS A 12 10.21 -9.10 -14.42
CA LYS A 12 11.61 -8.69 -14.18
C LYS A 12 11.74 -7.86 -12.92
N THR A 13 10.90 -6.84 -12.80
CA THR A 13 10.92 -5.89 -11.66
C THR A 13 9.71 -6.11 -10.79
N ALA A 14 9.91 -6.13 -9.47
CA ALA A 14 8.88 -6.33 -8.47
C ALA A 14 8.67 -5.10 -7.61
N LEU A 15 7.45 -4.96 -7.12
CA LEU A 15 7.02 -4.09 -6.04
C LEU A 15 6.54 -4.94 -4.87
N ALA A 16 7.03 -4.69 -3.67
CA ALA A 16 6.47 -5.25 -2.45
C ALA A 16 5.51 -4.25 -1.80
N VAL A 17 4.37 -4.73 -1.32
CA VAL A 17 3.34 -3.92 -0.64
C VAL A 17 3.17 -4.43 0.77
N ASP A 18 3.29 -3.53 1.75
CA ASP A 18 3.13 -3.79 3.18
C ASP A 18 3.91 -5.03 3.67
N PRO A 19 5.22 -5.14 3.38
CA PRO A 19 5.99 -6.31 3.78
C PRO A 19 6.19 -6.32 5.29
N GLN A 20 5.96 -7.49 5.90
CA GLN A 20 6.20 -7.72 7.31
C GLN A 20 7.71 -7.88 7.59
N ARG A 21 8.08 -7.89 8.87
CA ARG A 21 9.48 -7.94 9.33
C ARG A 21 10.28 -9.15 8.83
N ASP A 22 9.62 -10.29 8.60
CA ASP A 22 10.22 -11.51 8.07
C ASP A 22 10.43 -11.43 6.54
N ILE A 23 11.28 -10.49 6.13
CA ILE A 23 11.56 -10.14 4.71
C ILE A 23 12.17 -11.29 3.91
N ASP A 24 12.75 -12.28 4.55
CA ASP A 24 13.23 -13.51 3.94
C ASP A 24 12.13 -14.24 3.13
N ARG A 25 10.87 -14.12 3.53
CA ARG A 25 9.73 -14.66 2.77
C ARG A 25 9.56 -13.95 1.41
N VAL A 26 9.79 -12.64 1.38
CA VAL A 26 9.79 -11.86 0.13
C VAL A 26 11.00 -12.24 -0.72
N GLN A 27 12.19 -12.34 -0.08
CA GLN A 27 13.43 -12.72 -0.75
C GLN A 27 13.31 -14.07 -1.47
N VAL A 28 12.77 -15.08 -0.81
CA VAL A 28 12.54 -16.41 -1.41
C VAL A 28 11.69 -16.33 -2.68
N ILE A 29 10.69 -15.45 -2.72
CA ILE A 29 9.86 -15.28 -3.92
C ILE A 29 10.66 -14.56 -5.02
N LEU A 30 11.38 -13.50 -4.69
CA LEU A 30 12.20 -12.76 -5.66
C LEU A 30 13.24 -13.68 -6.31
N ASP A 31 13.94 -14.48 -5.52
CA ASP A 31 14.97 -15.42 -6.00
C ASP A 31 14.36 -16.52 -6.89
N ARG A 32 13.25 -17.11 -6.43
CA ARG A 32 12.55 -18.17 -7.16
C ARG A 32 12.07 -17.73 -8.54
N GLU A 33 11.54 -16.51 -8.63
CA GLU A 33 10.97 -15.95 -9.85
C GLU A 33 12.02 -15.16 -10.68
N GLY A 34 13.25 -14.99 -10.16
CA GLY A 34 14.31 -14.22 -10.82
C GLY A 34 14.00 -12.73 -10.93
N LEU A 35 13.34 -12.15 -9.91
CA LEU A 35 12.88 -10.77 -9.92
C LEU A 35 13.87 -9.84 -9.21
N SER A 36 14.00 -8.62 -9.73
CA SER A 36 14.69 -7.52 -9.05
C SER A 36 13.67 -6.63 -8.34
N LEU A 37 13.89 -6.31 -7.07
CA LEU A 37 13.00 -5.41 -6.33
C LEU A 37 13.24 -3.96 -6.76
N GLY A 38 12.25 -3.31 -7.34
CA GLY A 38 12.30 -1.92 -7.78
C GLY A 38 11.68 -0.94 -6.78
N GLY A 39 10.76 -1.42 -5.95
CA GLY A 39 10.07 -0.59 -4.98
C GLY A 39 9.42 -1.36 -3.85
N VAL A 40 9.19 -0.65 -2.77
CA VAL A 40 8.39 -1.07 -1.61
C VAL A 40 7.44 0.06 -1.28
N VAL A 41 6.16 -0.21 -1.12
CA VAL A 41 5.15 0.76 -0.65
C VAL A 41 4.57 0.31 0.68
N GLU A 42 4.27 1.29 1.54
CA GLU A 42 3.45 1.10 2.74
C GLU A 42 2.14 1.83 2.57
N THR A 43 1.04 1.17 2.83
CA THR A 43 -0.29 1.80 2.78
C THR A 43 -0.49 2.76 3.95
N HIS A 44 0.09 2.46 5.10
CA HIS A 44 0.07 3.29 6.31
C HIS A 44 1.15 2.85 7.30
N MET A 45 1.38 3.63 8.34
CA MET A 45 2.21 3.19 9.46
C MET A 45 1.45 2.13 10.27
N HIS A 46 1.91 0.90 10.20
CA HIS A 46 1.27 -0.24 10.86
C HIS A 46 1.50 -0.20 12.37
N ASN A 47 0.43 -0.41 13.16
CA ASN A 47 0.48 -0.49 14.61
C ASN A 47 0.46 -1.95 15.12
N ASP A 48 0.09 -2.87 14.28
CA ASP A 48 -0.19 -4.28 14.59
C ASP A 48 0.98 -5.21 14.26
N TYR A 49 1.90 -4.78 13.39
CA TYR A 49 3.16 -5.49 13.12
C TYR A 49 4.32 -4.53 12.82
N VAL A 50 5.52 -5.05 12.89
CA VAL A 50 6.73 -4.32 12.49
C VAL A 50 6.92 -4.49 10.99
N SER A 51 6.92 -3.37 10.24
CA SER A 51 7.22 -3.38 8.82
C SER A 51 8.67 -3.79 8.55
N GLY A 52 8.87 -4.62 7.52
CA GLY A 52 10.17 -4.92 6.93
C GLY A 52 10.53 -4.02 5.75
N GLY A 53 9.63 -3.12 5.35
CA GLY A 53 9.73 -2.39 4.08
C GLY A 53 10.98 -1.55 3.93
N LEU A 54 11.37 -0.81 4.96
CA LEU A 54 12.58 0.01 4.91
C LEU A 54 13.84 -0.84 4.75
N VAL A 55 13.95 -1.92 5.53
CA VAL A 55 15.11 -2.83 5.48
C VAL A 55 15.18 -3.50 4.11
N LEU A 56 14.06 -4.04 3.64
CA LEU A 56 13.95 -4.69 2.34
C LEU A 56 14.37 -3.73 1.19
N ALA A 57 13.87 -2.49 1.22
CA ALA A 57 14.24 -1.48 0.22
C ALA A 57 15.74 -1.13 0.26
N GLN A 58 16.33 -1.03 1.45
CA GLN A 58 17.77 -0.75 1.62
C GLN A 58 18.65 -1.89 1.10
N GLU A 59 18.32 -3.14 1.42
CA GLU A 59 19.08 -4.31 0.99
C GLU A 59 19.11 -4.48 -0.54
N HIS A 60 18.01 -4.10 -1.21
CA HIS A 60 17.88 -4.19 -2.66
C HIS A 60 18.21 -2.88 -3.42
N GLY A 61 18.48 -1.78 -2.73
CA GLY A 61 18.62 -0.46 -3.37
C GLY A 61 17.32 0.01 -4.04
N ALA A 62 16.17 -0.49 -3.60
CA ALA A 62 14.85 -0.19 -4.12
C ALA A 62 14.30 1.14 -3.57
N LYS A 63 13.28 1.70 -4.24
CA LYS A 63 12.54 2.84 -3.71
C LYS A 63 11.74 2.42 -2.48
N TYR A 64 11.83 3.16 -1.37
CA TYR A 64 10.90 3.03 -0.25
C TYR A 64 9.89 4.17 -0.32
N ILE A 65 8.63 3.85 -0.60
CA ILE A 65 7.57 4.78 -0.98
C ILE A 65 6.51 4.81 0.11
N VAL A 66 6.27 6.00 0.68
CA VAL A 66 5.29 6.21 1.74
C VAL A 66 4.59 7.56 1.56
N SER A 67 3.47 7.76 2.26
CA SER A 67 2.77 9.04 2.28
C SER A 67 3.70 10.19 2.65
N GLU A 68 3.59 11.33 1.96
CA GLU A 68 4.30 12.56 2.34
C GLU A 68 3.88 13.07 3.73
N MET A 69 2.68 12.70 4.18
CA MET A 69 2.11 13.09 5.46
C MET A 69 2.64 12.26 6.64
N ASP A 70 3.33 11.15 6.39
CA ASP A 70 3.88 10.33 7.47
C ASP A 70 5.08 11.04 8.14
N PRO A 71 5.04 11.22 9.47
CA PRO A 71 6.05 11.98 10.21
C PRO A 71 7.32 11.15 10.50
N VAL A 72 7.93 10.58 9.46
CA VAL A 72 9.13 9.74 9.57
C VAL A 72 10.36 10.50 9.09
N THR A 73 11.53 10.21 9.67
CA THR A 73 12.78 10.96 9.43
C THR A 73 13.77 10.23 8.53
N PHE A 74 13.59 8.95 8.27
CA PHE A 74 14.46 8.18 7.39
C PHE A 74 14.27 8.54 5.91
N LYS A 75 15.29 8.24 5.09
CA LYS A 75 15.26 8.50 3.65
C LYS A 75 14.17 7.65 2.98
N ARG A 76 13.34 8.30 2.19
CA ARG A 76 12.22 7.71 1.48
C ARG A 76 11.86 8.47 0.21
N VAL A 77 11.03 7.88 -0.63
CA VAL A 77 10.28 8.57 -1.68
C VAL A 77 8.91 8.90 -1.09
N THR A 78 8.57 10.18 -1.05
CA THR A 78 7.25 10.63 -0.58
C THR A 78 6.28 10.70 -1.73
N VAL A 79 5.03 10.29 -1.50
CA VAL A 79 3.96 10.42 -2.49
C VAL A 79 2.79 11.23 -1.94
N ALA A 80 2.30 12.13 -2.76
CA ALA A 80 1.06 12.87 -2.56
C ALA A 80 -0.11 12.13 -3.21
N ASP A 81 -1.33 12.58 -2.90
CA ASP A 81 -2.54 12.08 -3.57
C ASP A 81 -2.46 12.20 -5.08
N LYS A 82 -2.82 11.15 -5.80
CA LYS A 82 -2.78 11.00 -7.26
C LYS A 82 -1.38 10.94 -7.88
N GLN A 83 -0.32 11.04 -7.10
CA GLN A 83 1.05 10.89 -7.63
C GLN A 83 1.28 9.47 -8.14
N ILE A 84 2.02 9.36 -9.25
CA ILE A 84 2.36 8.08 -9.89
C ILE A 84 3.87 7.85 -9.73
N GLU A 85 4.22 6.64 -9.29
CA GLU A 85 5.59 6.16 -9.20
C GLU A 85 5.80 4.97 -10.14
N THR A 86 6.78 5.08 -11.04
CA THR A 86 7.12 4.02 -11.99
C THR A 86 8.00 2.97 -11.34
N ILE A 87 7.68 1.70 -11.56
CA ILE A 87 8.40 0.51 -11.08
C ILE A 87 8.59 -0.45 -12.26
N GLY A 88 9.80 -0.49 -12.85
CA GLY A 88 10.00 -1.28 -14.06
C GLY A 88 9.10 -0.83 -15.21
N ASP A 89 8.35 -1.77 -15.80
CA ASP A 89 7.42 -1.52 -16.91
C ASP A 89 5.97 -1.25 -16.44
N PHE A 90 5.73 -1.09 -15.13
CA PHE A 90 4.44 -0.74 -14.56
C PHE A 90 4.57 0.44 -13.59
N ALA A 91 3.46 0.89 -13.04
CA ALA A 91 3.45 2.00 -12.09
C ALA A 91 2.42 1.76 -10.97
N VAL A 92 2.57 2.53 -9.90
CA VAL A 92 1.53 2.65 -8.86
C VAL A 92 1.09 4.09 -8.72
N GLN A 93 -0.20 4.31 -8.62
CA GLN A 93 -0.78 5.61 -8.28
C GLN A 93 -1.21 5.62 -6.83
N ALA A 94 -0.68 6.58 -6.07
CA ALA A 94 -1.07 6.82 -4.70
C ALA A 94 -2.46 7.50 -4.66
N ILE A 95 -3.33 7.01 -3.79
CA ILE A 95 -4.68 7.52 -3.58
C ILE A 95 -4.87 7.73 -2.09
N HIS A 96 -5.00 8.96 -1.64
CA HIS A 96 -5.23 9.26 -0.24
C HIS A 96 -6.61 8.74 0.21
N THR A 97 -6.61 7.79 1.14
CA THR A 97 -7.80 7.09 1.63
C THR A 97 -7.84 7.07 3.17
N PRO A 98 -7.96 8.26 3.80
CA PRO A 98 -7.94 8.38 5.27
C PRO A 98 -9.17 7.72 5.91
N GLY A 99 -9.01 7.32 7.18
CA GLY A 99 -10.07 6.73 7.98
C GLY A 99 -9.58 5.64 8.92
N HIS A 100 -8.85 4.65 8.42
CA HIS A 100 -8.11 3.70 9.23
C HIS A 100 -6.94 4.41 9.97
N THR A 101 -6.18 5.22 9.24
CA THR A 101 -5.30 6.27 9.76
C THR A 101 -5.54 7.57 8.99
N PHE A 102 -5.02 8.71 9.48
CA PHE A 102 -5.15 10.00 8.78
C PHE A 102 -4.30 10.06 7.50
N THR A 103 -3.16 9.39 7.49
CA THR A 103 -2.16 9.42 6.41
C THR A 103 -2.26 8.25 5.44
N HIS A 104 -3.29 7.40 5.60
CA HIS A 104 -3.48 6.17 4.84
C HIS A 104 -3.53 6.43 3.33
N MET A 105 -2.76 5.62 2.58
CA MET A 105 -2.75 5.59 1.11
C MET A 105 -3.21 4.23 0.61
N SER A 106 -4.05 4.22 -0.41
CA SER A 106 -4.23 3.07 -1.28
C SER A 106 -3.36 3.24 -2.52
N TYR A 107 -2.97 2.14 -3.17
CA TYR A 107 -2.14 2.18 -4.37
C TYR A 107 -2.81 1.41 -5.50
N ALA A 108 -3.17 2.12 -6.59
CA ALA A 108 -3.65 1.48 -7.81
C ALA A 108 -2.45 0.95 -8.63
N LEU A 109 -2.50 -0.32 -9.00
CA LEU A 109 -1.53 -0.95 -9.89
C LEU A 109 -1.89 -0.62 -11.34
N LEU A 110 -1.02 0.12 -12.02
CA LEU A 110 -1.23 0.58 -13.39
C LEU A 110 -0.31 -0.15 -14.36
N ASP A 111 -0.83 -0.56 -15.50
CA ASP A 111 -0.02 -1.04 -16.61
C ASP A 111 0.61 0.11 -17.44
N GLY A 112 1.36 -0.24 -18.48
CA GLY A 112 1.98 0.73 -19.38
C GLY A 112 1.00 1.63 -20.14
N THR A 113 -0.30 1.31 -20.13
CA THR A 113 -1.38 2.13 -20.72
C THR A 113 -2.11 3.00 -19.70
N GLN A 114 -1.64 3.01 -18.45
CA GLN A 114 -2.26 3.67 -17.30
C GLN A 114 -3.61 3.07 -16.87
N LYS A 115 -3.90 1.85 -17.30
CA LYS A 115 -5.10 1.13 -16.86
C LYS A 115 -4.84 0.47 -15.51
N ALA A 116 -5.79 0.61 -14.57
CA ALA A 116 -5.74 -0.05 -13.29
C ALA A 116 -6.15 -1.54 -13.39
N HIS A 117 -5.32 -2.42 -12.85
CA HIS A 117 -5.58 -3.87 -12.76
C HIS A 117 -5.94 -4.34 -11.37
N GLY A 118 -5.56 -3.58 -10.36
CA GLY A 118 -5.85 -3.86 -8.97
C GLY A 118 -5.58 -2.64 -8.11
N VAL A 119 -6.08 -2.67 -6.89
CA VAL A 119 -5.84 -1.64 -5.90
C VAL A 119 -5.48 -2.27 -4.56
N PHE A 120 -4.32 -1.89 -4.02
CA PHE A 120 -3.88 -2.25 -2.68
C PHE A 120 -4.51 -1.27 -1.70
N THR A 121 -5.46 -1.72 -0.92
CA THR A 121 -6.31 -0.87 -0.09
C THR A 121 -5.93 -0.85 1.39
N GLY A 122 -4.88 -1.59 1.75
CA GLY A 122 -4.36 -1.60 3.13
C GLY A 122 -5.41 -1.90 4.18
N GLY A 123 -5.59 -0.95 5.07
CA GLY A 123 -6.63 -0.97 6.10
C GLY A 123 -7.88 -0.17 5.75
N SER A 124 -8.01 0.41 4.54
CA SER A 124 -9.19 1.21 4.17
C SER A 124 -10.37 0.34 3.76
N MET A 125 -10.32 -0.28 2.58
CA MET A 125 -11.37 -1.17 2.07
C MET A 125 -10.96 -2.62 2.26
N LEU A 126 -11.74 -3.40 2.99
CA LEU A 126 -11.51 -4.80 3.29
C LEU A 126 -12.55 -5.68 2.59
N HIS A 127 -12.36 -7.00 2.62
CA HIS A 127 -13.35 -7.93 2.09
C HIS A 127 -14.62 -7.95 2.95
N GLY A 128 -15.70 -7.37 2.44
CA GLY A 128 -16.99 -7.30 3.13
C GLY A 128 -17.04 -6.37 4.35
N SER A 129 -15.99 -5.57 4.58
CA SER A 129 -15.92 -4.64 5.71
C SER A 129 -14.97 -3.48 5.44
N THR A 130 -14.68 -2.69 6.44
CA THR A 130 -13.71 -1.59 6.42
C THR A 130 -12.77 -1.69 7.60
N GLY A 131 -11.61 -1.03 7.50
CA GLY A 131 -10.72 -0.87 8.64
C GLY A 131 -11.39 -0.11 9.78
N ARG A 132 -11.02 -0.45 11.00
CA ARG A 132 -11.55 0.19 12.19
C ARG A 132 -11.01 1.63 12.34
N PRO A 133 -11.88 2.61 12.63
CA PRO A 133 -11.47 4.02 12.72
C PRO A 133 -11.05 4.44 14.13
N ASP A 134 -11.05 3.53 15.11
CA ASP A 134 -10.84 3.83 16.53
C ASP A 134 -9.41 3.52 17.03
N LEU A 135 -8.51 3.11 16.14
CA LEU A 135 -7.12 2.76 16.48
C LEU A 135 -6.32 3.93 17.08
N LEU A 136 -6.61 5.16 16.64
CA LEU A 136 -5.90 6.36 17.08
C LEU A 136 -6.58 7.04 18.28
N GLY A 137 -7.54 6.38 18.92
CA GLY A 137 -8.27 6.84 20.08
C GLY A 137 -9.76 7.10 19.81
N LEU A 138 -10.58 6.90 20.84
CA LEU A 138 -12.04 7.06 20.73
C LEU A 138 -12.47 8.52 20.47
N ASP A 139 -11.66 9.48 20.88
CA ASP A 139 -11.84 10.91 20.61
C ASP A 139 -11.80 11.25 19.13
N LYS A 140 -11.03 10.48 18.34
CA LYS A 140 -10.87 10.64 16.88
C LYS A 140 -11.76 9.70 16.07
N ALA A 141 -12.34 8.70 16.69
CA ALA A 141 -13.07 7.64 16.00
C ALA A 141 -14.20 8.15 15.11
N ARG A 142 -14.96 9.16 15.55
CA ARG A 142 -16.05 9.75 14.77
C ARG A 142 -15.55 10.48 13.51
N GLU A 143 -14.46 11.23 13.64
CA GLU A 143 -13.83 11.93 12.50
C GLU A 143 -13.29 10.92 11.49
N LEU A 144 -12.52 9.96 11.97
CA LEU A 144 -11.93 8.91 11.13
C LEU A 144 -13.00 8.05 10.44
N ALA A 145 -14.13 7.75 11.11
CA ALA A 145 -15.25 7.05 10.48
C ALA A 145 -15.88 7.86 9.32
N GLY A 146 -16.00 9.18 9.48
CA GLY A 146 -16.45 10.05 8.39
C GLY A 146 -15.49 10.07 7.20
N LEU A 147 -14.19 10.18 7.47
CA LEU A 147 -13.14 10.10 6.46
C LEU A 147 -13.13 8.72 5.76
N GLN A 148 -13.27 7.63 6.53
CA GLN A 148 -13.34 6.28 6.01
C GLN A 148 -14.52 6.09 5.03
N HIS A 149 -15.69 6.62 5.37
CA HIS A 149 -16.86 6.58 4.48
C HIS A 149 -16.58 7.34 3.17
N GLY A 150 -15.97 8.53 3.25
CA GLY A 150 -15.56 9.29 2.06
C GLY A 150 -14.54 8.54 1.19
N SER A 151 -13.55 7.90 1.83
CA SER A 151 -12.52 7.11 1.14
C SER A 151 -13.10 5.91 0.39
N LEU A 152 -14.06 5.20 0.97
CA LEU A 152 -14.73 4.08 0.33
C LEU A 152 -15.54 4.49 -0.90
N ASN A 153 -16.31 5.58 -0.78
CA ASN A 153 -17.06 6.13 -1.93
C ASN A 153 -16.10 6.56 -3.04
N ARG A 154 -15.00 7.23 -2.68
CA ARG A 154 -13.96 7.63 -3.63
C ARG A 154 -13.36 6.44 -4.38
N LEU A 155 -13.00 5.36 -3.67
CA LEU A 155 -12.47 4.15 -4.30
C LEU A 155 -13.50 3.51 -5.23
N ALA A 156 -14.78 3.45 -4.83
CA ALA A 156 -15.85 2.90 -5.65
C ALA A 156 -16.12 3.75 -6.91
N GLU A 157 -15.93 5.06 -6.86
CA GLU A 157 -16.09 5.96 -8.01
C GLU A 157 -14.89 5.93 -8.97
N LEU A 158 -13.67 5.70 -8.44
CA LEU A 158 -12.44 5.72 -9.23
C LEU A 158 -12.25 4.48 -10.08
N PHE A 159 -12.80 3.35 -9.67
CA PHE A 159 -12.55 2.07 -10.31
C PHE A 159 -13.83 1.45 -10.86
N GLU A 160 -13.73 0.96 -12.09
CA GLU A 160 -14.80 0.19 -12.72
C GLU A 160 -14.96 -1.19 -12.06
N ASP A 161 -16.13 -1.80 -12.25
CA ASP A 161 -16.35 -3.18 -11.85
C ASP A 161 -15.31 -4.12 -12.49
N GLY A 162 -14.74 -4.99 -11.66
CA GLY A 162 -13.74 -5.98 -12.10
C GLY A 162 -12.29 -5.60 -11.77
N VAL A 163 -12.03 -4.42 -11.20
CA VAL A 163 -10.71 -4.13 -10.60
C VAL A 163 -10.57 -4.90 -9.28
N ASN A 164 -9.49 -5.66 -9.15
CA ASN A 164 -9.24 -6.47 -7.96
C ASN A 164 -8.87 -5.60 -6.75
N VAL A 165 -9.47 -5.88 -5.60
CA VAL A 165 -9.16 -5.23 -4.32
C VAL A 165 -8.25 -6.13 -3.50
N HIS A 166 -7.11 -5.58 -3.06
CA HIS A 166 -6.07 -6.28 -2.31
C HIS A 166 -5.85 -5.62 -0.94
N PRO A 167 -6.64 -5.98 0.09
CA PRO A 167 -6.49 -5.42 1.43
C PRO A 167 -5.33 -6.08 2.18
N THR A 168 -4.63 -5.30 3.02
CA THR A 168 -3.60 -5.81 3.91
C THR A 168 -4.22 -6.48 5.13
N HIS A 169 -5.26 -5.86 5.69
CA HIS A 169 -6.00 -6.41 6.83
C HIS A 169 -7.25 -7.20 6.38
N GLY A 170 -7.77 -8.06 7.28
CA GLY A 170 -9.03 -8.78 7.02
C GLY A 170 -9.06 -10.21 7.51
#